data_6a3173c3658fa3b1af822cd4f6544faf
#
_entry.id   6a3173c3658fa3b1af822cd4f6544faf
#
_cell.length_a   1.000
_cell.length_b   1.000
_cell.length_c   1.000
_cell.angle_alpha   90.00
_cell.angle_beta   90.00
_cell.angle_gamma   90.00
#
_symmetry.space_group_name_H-M   'P 1'
#
loop_
_entity.id
_entity.type
_entity.pdbx_description
1 polymer ?
#
loop_
_entity_poly.entity_id
_entity_poly.type
_entity_poly.pdbx_seq_one_letter_code
_entity_poly.pdbx_strand_id
1 'polypeptide(L)'
;MTTEEKIELIKAFSEGKPVEVYNEDENVWETKIYDDWNFEEGKYRIKSNKSAKFNIGDTLVFKASEEGLCPMTYTIIDIDKTHYKFEHTSPTAIEEVDRDFTNERNVLWYFEIYDYISKEYSMYPRRTTRAELEEEFAANHDTLSWKPIYALGFKLKEN
;
A
#
# COMPACT_ATOMS: atom_id res chain seq x y z
N MET A 1 11.87 17.24 23.87
CA MET A 1 12.92 16.56 23.06
C MET A 1 14.20 16.50 23.85
N THR A 2 14.86 15.34 23.96
CA THR A 2 16.12 15.15 24.70
C THR A 2 17.32 15.72 23.94
N THR A 3 18.48 15.86 24.60
CA THR A 3 19.70 16.31 23.95
C THR A 3 20.17 15.33 22.87
N GLU A 4 20.03 14.04 23.13
CA GLU A 4 20.39 12.97 22.20
C GLU A 4 19.52 13.03 20.93
N GLU A 5 18.21 13.21 21.07
CA GLU A 5 17.29 13.38 19.93
C GLU A 5 17.63 14.60 19.06
N LYS A 6 18.01 15.73 19.71
CA LYS A 6 18.44 16.94 18.98
C LYS A 6 19.73 16.70 18.19
N ILE A 7 20.71 16.01 18.77
CA ILE A 7 21.96 15.66 18.09
C ILE A 7 21.69 14.75 16.89
N GLU A 8 20.82 13.75 17.05
CA GLU A 8 20.47 12.83 15.98
C GLU A 8 19.78 13.55 14.79
N LEU A 9 18.90 14.49 15.08
CA LEU A 9 18.25 15.33 14.04
C LEU A 9 19.25 16.18 13.26
N ILE A 10 20.15 16.90 13.97
CA ILE A 10 21.18 17.73 13.34
C ILE A 10 22.12 16.88 12.49
N LYS A 11 22.53 15.72 13.00
CA LYS A 11 23.38 14.77 12.27
C LYS A 11 22.68 14.26 11.01
N ALA A 12 21.43 13.84 11.12
CA ALA A 12 20.64 13.39 9.98
C ALA A 12 20.53 14.48 8.90
N PHE A 13 20.26 15.72 9.30
CA PHE A 13 20.21 16.86 8.39
C PHE A 13 21.56 17.13 7.71
N SER A 14 22.67 17.10 8.46
CA SER A 14 24.02 17.27 7.91
C SER A 14 24.43 16.14 6.95
N GLU A 15 23.89 14.94 7.13
CA GLU A 15 24.06 13.80 6.23
C GLU A 15 23.14 13.84 5.00
N GLY A 16 22.33 14.91 4.86
CA GLY A 16 21.39 15.07 3.74
C GLY A 16 20.13 14.20 3.86
N LYS A 17 19.85 13.63 5.03
CA LYS A 17 18.58 12.95 5.28
C LYS A 17 17.47 14.00 5.41
N PRO A 18 16.28 13.76 4.85
CA PRO A 18 15.18 14.70 4.97
C PRO A 18 14.72 14.78 6.43
N VAL A 19 14.68 15.99 6.97
CA VAL A 19 14.12 16.32 8.28
C VAL A 19 12.88 17.17 8.06
N GLU A 20 11.85 16.94 8.86
CA GLU A 20 10.59 17.68 8.81
C GLU A 20 10.40 18.48 10.10
N VAL A 21 9.79 19.64 9.97
CA VAL A 21 9.32 20.51 11.06
C VAL A 21 7.79 20.55 11.01
N TYR A 22 7.15 20.49 12.16
CA TYR A 22 5.70 20.56 12.24
C TYR A 22 5.22 22.01 12.22
N ASN A 23 4.39 22.33 11.22
CA ASN A 23 3.71 23.62 11.12
C ASN A 23 2.37 23.51 11.88
N GLU A 24 2.27 24.22 13.02
CA GLU A 24 1.08 24.18 13.89
C GLU A 24 -0.12 24.92 13.27
N ASP A 25 0.12 25.96 12.47
CA ASP A 25 -0.94 26.74 11.85
C ASP A 25 -1.66 25.97 10.76
N GLU A 26 -0.92 25.22 9.96
CA GLU A 26 -1.47 24.39 8.88
C GLU A 26 -1.72 22.92 9.28
N ASN A 27 -1.25 22.54 10.49
CA ASN A 27 -1.37 21.17 11.02
C ASN A 27 -0.69 20.11 10.12
N VAL A 28 0.45 20.45 9.52
CA VAL A 28 1.20 19.58 8.59
C VAL A 28 2.69 19.50 8.94
N TRP A 29 3.35 18.45 8.46
CA TRP A 29 4.79 18.31 8.51
C TRP A 29 5.42 18.84 7.23
N GLU A 30 6.32 19.82 7.35
CA GLU A 30 7.03 20.46 6.23
C GLU A 30 8.50 20.03 6.21
N THR A 31 9.06 19.90 5.01
CA THR A 31 10.49 19.59 4.87
C THR A 31 11.32 20.80 5.32
N LYS A 32 12.19 20.59 6.32
CA LYS A 32 13.13 21.60 6.79
C LYS A 32 14.25 21.80 5.76
N ILE A 33 14.40 23.03 5.30
CA ILE A 33 15.36 23.40 4.25
C ILE A 33 16.59 24.11 4.83
N TYR A 34 16.43 24.84 5.93
CA TYR A 34 17.46 25.64 6.56
C TYR A 34 17.93 25.04 7.88
N ASP A 35 19.12 25.41 8.34
CA ASP A 35 19.76 24.96 9.59
C ASP A 35 19.40 25.82 10.83
N ASP A 36 18.34 26.61 10.74
CA ASP A 36 17.77 27.42 11.81
C ASP A 36 16.90 26.57 12.76
N TRP A 37 17.50 26.03 13.79
CA TRP A 37 16.80 25.16 14.74
C TRP A 37 16.19 25.90 15.92
N ASN A 38 14.88 25.79 16.12
CA ASN A 38 14.19 26.24 17.33
C ASN A 38 13.65 25.01 18.09
N PHE A 39 14.49 24.35 18.90
CA PHE A 39 14.12 23.17 19.65
C PHE A 39 13.28 23.44 20.91
N GLU A 40 13.01 24.71 21.25
CA GLU A 40 12.15 25.07 22.37
C GLU A 40 10.67 25.02 21.97
N GLU A 41 10.36 25.51 20.78
CA GLU A 41 8.98 25.59 20.26
C GLU A 41 8.72 24.62 19.10
N GLY A 42 9.74 24.37 18.28
CA GLY A 42 9.60 23.50 17.10
C GLY A 42 9.56 22.01 17.43
N LYS A 43 8.66 21.31 16.77
CA LYS A 43 8.62 19.84 16.74
C LYS A 43 9.30 19.36 15.48
N TYR A 44 10.30 18.50 15.62
CA TYR A 44 11.10 18.00 14.49
C TYR A 44 11.05 16.47 14.45
N ARG A 45 11.18 15.91 13.26
CA ARG A 45 11.41 14.50 13.06
C ARG A 45 12.31 14.25 11.86
N ILE A 46 13.07 13.17 11.90
CA ILE A 46 13.72 12.65 10.69
C ILE A 46 12.58 12.04 9.86
N LYS A 47 12.41 12.51 8.62
CA LYS A 47 11.49 11.86 7.70
C LYS A 47 11.96 10.44 7.51
N SER A 48 11.24 9.49 8.05
CA SER A 48 11.58 8.10 7.85
C SER A 48 11.41 7.82 6.35
N ASN A 49 12.52 7.48 5.67
CA ASN A 49 12.43 6.75 4.43
C ASN A 49 11.88 5.36 4.79
N LYS A 50 10.58 5.27 5.05
CA LYS A 50 9.96 3.96 5.12
C LYS A 50 10.24 3.32 3.77
N SER A 51 10.93 2.20 3.79
CA SER A 51 10.99 1.36 2.61
C SER A 51 9.55 1.10 2.18
N ALA A 52 9.28 1.31 0.92
CA ALA A 52 7.98 1.05 0.33
C ALA A 52 7.45 -0.33 0.79
N LYS A 53 6.21 -0.37 1.26
CA LYS A 53 5.58 -1.61 1.76
C LYS A 53 5.27 -2.59 0.62
N PHE A 54 5.03 -2.07 -0.56
CA PHE A 54 4.64 -2.82 -1.74
C PHE A 54 5.75 -2.80 -2.79
N ASN A 55 5.71 -3.75 -3.72
CA ASN A 55 6.72 -3.94 -4.76
C ASN A 55 6.18 -3.55 -6.14
N ILE A 56 7.08 -3.30 -7.10
CA ILE A 56 6.71 -3.16 -8.51
C ILE A 56 6.03 -4.45 -8.98
N GLY A 57 4.90 -4.30 -9.66
CA GLY A 57 4.06 -5.40 -10.12
C GLY A 57 2.93 -5.78 -9.13
N ASP A 58 2.96 -5.29 -7.89
CA ASP A 58 1.85 -5.50 -6.98
C ASP A 58 0.60 -4.75 -7.47
N THR A 59 -0.54 -5.42 -7.38
CA THR A 59 -1.85 -4.81 -7.61
C THR A 59 -2.49 -4.50 -6.27
N LEU A 60 -2.88 -3.25 -6.09
CA LEU A 60 -3.44 -2.73 -4.85
C LEU A 60 -4.92 -2.39 -5.00
N VAL A 61 -5.63 -2.45 -3.89
CA VAL A 61 -7.01 -1.94 -3.74
C VAL A 61 -7.07 -0.91 -2.62
N PHE A 62 -7.90 0.11 -2.81
CA PHE A 62 -8.12 1.14 -1.80
C PHE A 62 -9.01 0.59 -0.69
N LYS A 63 -8.55 0.59 0.56
CA LYS A 63 -9.24 -0.03 1.70
C LYS A 63 -10.65 0.53 1.93
N ALA A 64 -10.82 1.84 1.74
CA ALA A 64 -12.13 2.47 1.92
C ALA A 64 -13.16 2.10 0.83
N SER A 65 -12.75 1.37 -0.22
CA SER A 65 -13.68 0.79 -1.21
C SER A 65 -14.15 -0.62 -0.85
N GLU A 66 -13.85 -1.11 0.36
CA GLU A 66 -14.48 -2.31 0.90
C GLU A 66 -16.01 -2.18 0.82
N GLU A 67 -16.70 -3.20 0.41
CA GLU A 67 -18.15 -3.20 0.16
C GLU A 67 -18.61 -2.36 -1.07
N GLY A 68 -17.70 -1.63 -1.71
CA GLY A 68 -18.00 -0.94 -2.97
C GLY A 68 -18.17 -1.93 -4.13
N LEU A 69 -19.08 -1.61 -5.05
CA LEU A 69 -19.21 -2.34 -6.31
C LEU A 69 -18.06 -1.95 -7.23
N CYS A 70 -17.40 -2.93 -7.85
CA CYS A 70 -16.29 -2.73 -8.79
C CYS A 70 -15.16 -1.86 -8.22
N PRO A 71 -14.48 -2.28 -7.15
CA PRO A 71 -13.35 -1.54 -6.62
C PRO A 71 -12.27 -1.37 -7.70
N MET A 72 -11.70 -0.17 -7.79
CA MET A 72 -10.58 0.08 -8.69
C MET A 72 -9.33 -0.60 -8.17
N THR A 73 -8.62 -1.26 -9.07
CA THR A 73 -7.32 -1.85 -8.80
C THR A 73 -6.21 -0.99 -9.41
N TYR A 74 -5.06 -0.92 -8.75
CA TYR A 74 -3.92 -0.09 -9.14
C TYR A 74 -2.66 -0.94 -9.16
N THR A 75 -2.06 -1.13 -10.34
CA THR A 75 -0.80 -1.86 -10.46
C THR A 75 0.37 -0.91 -10.37
N ILE A 76 1.32 -1.22 -9.48
CA ILE A 76 2.56 -0.45 -9.31
C ILE A 76 3.48 -0.75 -10.48
N ILE A 77 3.84 0.29 -11.25
CA ILE A 77 4.75 0.19 -12.40
C ILE A 77 6.17 0.66 -12.07
N ASP A 78 6.30 1.54 -11.07
CA ASP A 78 7.60 2.08 -10.64
C ASP A 78 7.50 2.61 -9.20
N ILE A 79 8.64 2.70 -8.51
CA ILE A 79 8.74 3.23 -7.15
C ILE A 79 9.98 4.12 -7.09
N ASP A 80 9.79 5.40 -6.79
CA ASP A 80 10.91 6.28 -6.47
C ASP A 80 11.10 6.45 -4.96
N LYS A 81 11.96 7.35 -4.53
CA LYS A 81 12.26 7.56 -3.10
C LYS A 81 11.06 7.98 -2.25
N THR A 82 10.02 8.52 -2.86
CA THR A 82 8.92 9.20 -2.17
C THR A 82 7.53 8.79 -2.68
N HIS A 83 7.43 8.20 -3.86
CA HIS A 83 6.15 7.91 -4.49
C HIS A 83 6.11 6.51 -5.11
N TYR A 84 4.92 5.92 -5.09
CA TYR A 84 4.52 4.87 -6.01
C TYR A 84 3.99 5.50 -7.30
N LYS A 85 4.33 4.88 -8.42
CA LYS A 85 3.76 5.22 -9.73
C LYS A 85 2.88 4.06 -10.19
N PHE A 86 1.68 4.40 -10.59
CA PHE A 86 0.67 3.46 -11.08
C PHE A 86 0.41 3.67 -12.57
N GLU A 87 -0.12 2.65 -13.20
CA GLU A 87 -0.61 2.77 -14.56
C GLU A 87 -1.81 3.73 -14.64
N HIS A 88 -1.75 4.70 -15.53
CA HIS A 88 -2.85 5.67 -15.80
C HIS A 88 -3.24 6.62 -14.66
N THR A 89 -2.43 6.77 -13.60
CA THR A 89 -2.69 7.74 -12.53
C THR A 89 -1.44 8.58 -12.21
N SER A 90 -1.65 9.68 -11.49
CA SER A 90 -0.53 10.47 -10.95
C SER A 90 0.24 9.70 -9.88
N PRO A 91 1.56 9.95 -9.74
CA PRO A 91 2.33 9.40 -8.64
C PRO A 91 1.72 9.76 -7.29
N THR A 92 1.67 8.81 -6.36
CA THR A 92 1.08 8.97 -5.02
C THR A 92 2.14 8.71 -3.95
N ALA A 93 2.14 9.50 -2.90
CA ALA A 93 3.13 9.41 -1.82
C ALA A 93 3.12 8.02 -1.16
N ILE A 94 4.31 7.49 -0.86
CA ILE A 94 4.48 6.17 -0.22
C ILE A 94 3.66 6.08 1.07
N GLU A 95 3.70 7.11 1.92
CA GLU A 95 2.97 7.11 3.20
C GLU A 95 1.45 7.01 3.02
N GLU A 96 0.90 7.66 2.01
CA GLU A 96 -0.52 7.63 1.69
C GLU A 96 -0.93 6.24 1.19
N VAL A 97 -0.18 5.69 0.25
CA VAL A 97 -0.46 4.36 -0.29
C VAL A 97 -0.31 3.27 0.78
N ASP A 98 0.75 3.31 1.58
CA ASP A 98 0.98 2.33 2.66
C ASP A 98 -0.12 2.35 3.73
N ARG A 99 -0.70 3.53 3.99
CA ARG A 99 -1.81 3.72 4.93
C ARG A 99 -3.14 3.23 4.34
N ASP A 100 -3.46 3.66 3.12
CA ASP A 100 -4.83 3.61 2.59
C ASP A 100 -5.07 2.42 1.66
N PHE A 101 -4.01 1.75 1.18
CA PHE A 101 -4.11 0.63 0.26
C PHE A 101 -3.70 -0.70 0.90
N THR A 102 -4.13 -1.78 0.27
CA THR A 102 -3.70 -3.14 0.58
C THR A 102 -3.50 -3.93 -0.71
N ASN A 103 -2.67 -4.98 -0.67
CA ASN A 103 -2.47 -5.83 -1.83
C ASN A 103 -3.74 -6.63 -2.13
N GLU A 104 -4.15 -6.67 -3.41
CA GLU A 104 -5.32 -7.42 -3.91
C GLU A 104 -5.29 -8.89 -3.49
N ARG A 105 -4.10 -9.49 -3.37
CA ARG A 105 -3.92 -10.89 -2.99
C ARG A 105 -4.33 -11.19 -1.55
N ASN A 106 -4.38 -10.16 -0.69
CA ASN A 106 -4.62 -10.29 0.75
C ASN A 106 -6.05 -9.95 1.17
N VAL A 107 -6.91 -9.58 0.22
CA VAL A 107 -8.32 -9.30 0.50
C VAL A 107 -9.21 -10.48 0.07
N LEU A 108 -10.38 -10.56 0.67
CA LEU A 108 -11.33 -11.66 0.44
C LEU A 108 -12.22 -11.35 -0.77
N TRP A 109 -12.05 -12.08 -1.85
CA TRP A 109 -12.86 -12.02 -3.06
C TRP A 109 -13.79 -13.21 -3.20
N TYR A 110 -14.87 -13.07 -3.98
CA TYR A 110 -15.46 -14.19 -4.68
C TYR A 110 -14.67 -14.46 -5.96
N PHE A 111 -14.48 -15.73 -6.30
CA PHE A 111 -13.77 -16.13 -7.51
C PHE A 111 -14.68 -16.87 -8.47
N GLU A 112 -14.51 -16.58 -9.75
CA GLU A 112 -14.99 -17.41 -10.85
C GLU A 112 -13.92 -18.45 -11.15
N ILE A 113 -14.32 -19.72 -11.22
CA ILE A 113 -13.45 -20.85 -11.54
C ILE A 113 -13.86 -21.36 -12.92
N TYR A 114 -12.89 -21.54 -13.81
CA TYR A 114 -13.09 -22.21 -15.09
C TYR A 114 -12.36 -23.54 -15.09
N ASP A 115 -13.08 -24.62 -15.37
CA ASP A 115 -12.53 -25.96 -15.50
C ASP A 115 -12.31 -26.28 -16.99
N TYR A 116 -11.06 -26.48 -17.38
CA TYR A 116 -10.67 -26.79 -18.76
C TYR A 116 -11.10 -28.20 -19.21
N ILE A 117 -11.37 -29.12 -18.27
CA ILE A 117 -11.80 -30.50 -18.58
C ILE A 117 -13.30 -30.51 -18.90
N SER A 118 -14.13 -30.02 -17.99
CA SER A 118 -15.58 -29.95 -18.18
C SER A 118 -16.00 -28.78 -19.09
N LYS A 119 -15.14 -27.77 -19.27
CA LYS A 119 -15.41 -26.52 -19.98
C LYS A 119 -16.54 -25.70 -19.35
N GLU A 120 -16.67 -25.77 -18.03
CA GLU A 120 -17.71 -25.10 -17.27
C GLU A 120 -17.14 -24.00 -16.37
N TYR A 121 -17.98 -23.00 -16.13
CA TYR A 121 -17.73 -21.96 -15.13
C TYR A 121 -18.50 -22.28 -13.85
N SER A 122 -17.86 -22.05 -12.73
CA SER A 122 -18.47 -22.11 -11.41
C SER A 122 -18.01 -20.95 -10.55
N MET A 123 -18.75 -20.65 -9.49
CA MET A 123 -18.33 -19.66 -8.50
C MET A 123 -17.79 -20.39 -7.26
N TYR A 124 -16.62 -19.97 -6.77
CA TYR A 124 -16.12 -20.48 -5.50
C TYR A 124 -17.10 -20.13 -4.38
N PRO A 125 -17.48 -21.08 -3.51
CA PRO A 125 -18.68 -20.97 -2.66
C PRO A 125 -18.58 -19.93 -1.54
N ARG A 126 -17.39 -19.41 -1.29
CA ARG A 126 -17.12 -18.42 -0.24
C ARG A 126 -16.12 -17.38 -0.70
N ARG A 127 -16.03 -16.26 0.03
CA ARG A 127 -14.92 -15.33 -0.14
C ARG A 127 -13.63 -15.95 0.39
N THR A 128 -12.54 -15.78 -0.34
CA THR A 128 -11.19 -16.25 0.04
C THR A 128 -10.15 -15.28 -0.50
N THR A 129 -8.91 -15.34 -0.01
CA THR A 129 -7.82 -14.60 -0.61
C THR A 129 -7.29 -15.32 -1.85
N ARG A 130 -6.65 -14.59 -2.75
CA ARG A 130 -5.98 -15.22 -3.91
C ARG A 130 -4.92 -16.23 -3.45
N ALA A 131 -4.15 -15.91 -2.41
CA ALA A 131 -3.12 -16.79 -1.88
C ALA A 131 -3.68 -18.13 -1.36
N GLU A 132 -4.79 -18.09 -0.61
CA GLU A 132 -5.45 -19.30 -0.11
C GLU A 132 -6.00 -20.15 -1.26
N LEU A 133 -6.57 -19.51 -2.30
CA LEU A 133 -7.10 -20.22 -3.45
C LEU A 133 -5.98 -20.86 -4.29
N GLU A 134 -4.86 -20.17 -4.49
CA GLU A 134 -3.69 -20.71 -5.18
C GLU A 134 -3.11 -21.92 -4.45
N GLU A 135 -3.09 -21.90 -3.12
CA GLU A 135 -2.64 -23.03 -2.30
C GLU A 135 -3.62 -24.21 -2.41
N GLU A 136 -4.93 -23.96 -2.31
CA GLU A 136 -5.97 -25.00 -2.42
C GLU A 136 -5.96 -25.69 -3.79
N PHE A 137 -5.72 -24.94 -4.87
CA PHE A 137 -5.70 -25.45 -6.23
C PHE A 137 -4.31 -25.77 -6.79
N ALA A 138 -3.28 -25.76 -5.97
CA ALA A 138 -1.90 -25.98 -6.41
C ALA A 138 -1.72 -27.30 -7.21
N ALA A 139 -2.45 -28.36 -6.85
CA ALA A 139 -2.42 -29.64 -7.55
C ALA A 139 -3.22 -29.66 -8.87
N ASN A 140 -4.10 -28.68 -9.10
CA ASN A 140 -5.03 -28.63 -10.24
C ASN A 140 -4.78 -27.43 -11.17
N HIS A 141 -3.68 -26.74 -10.99
CA HIS A 141 -3.35 -25.50 -11.68
C HIS A 141 -3.30 -25.63 -13.22
N ASP A 142 -3.05 -26.83 -13.75
CA ASP A 142 -3.07 -27.12 -15.21
C ASP A 142 -4.49 -27.33 -15.76
N THR A 143 -5.46 -27.59 -14.90
CA THR A 143 -6.86 -27.92 -15.29
C THR A 143 -7.87 -26.86 -14.88
N LEU A 144 -7.49 -25.94 -14.00
CA LEU A 144 -8.35 -24.88 -13.50
C LEU A 144 -7.72 -23.51 -13.76
N SER A 145 -8.55 -22.51 -14.03
CA SER A 145 -8.17 -21.11 -13.91
C SER A 145 -9.18 -20.37 -13.05
N TRP A 146 -8.75 -19.30 -12.41
CA TRP A 146 -9.60 -18.51 -11.52
C TRP A 146 -9.29 -17.02 -11.61
N LYS A 147 -10.32 -16.22 -11.43
CA LYS A 147 -10.22 -14.76 -11.39
C LYS A 147 -11.18 -14.18 -10.36
N PRO A 148 -10.83 -13.06 -9.70
CA PRO A 148 -11.75 -12.39 -8.80
C PRO A 148 -12.96 -11.83 -9.56
N ILE A 149 -14.12 -11.88 -8.91
CA ILE A 149 -15.34 -11.26 -9.42
C ILE A 149 -15.42 -9.83 -8.85
N TYR A 150 -14.75 -8.89 -9.48
CA TYR A 150 -14.65 -7.50 -9.01
C TYR A 150 -15.99 -6.83 -8.79
N ALA A 151 -17.00 -7.17 -9.60
CA ALA A 151 -18.36 -6.65 -9.49
C ALA A 151 -19.04 -6.95 -8.15
N LEU A 152 -18.57 -7.96 -7.41
CA LEU A 152 -19.08 -8.32 -6.07
C LEU A 152 -18.31 -7.65 -4.92
N GLY A 153 -17.35 -6.76 -5.23
CA GLY A 153 -16.50 -6.12 -4.25
C GLY A 153 -15.64 -7.11 -3.46
N PHE A 154 -14.89 -6.61 -2.52
CA PHE A 154 -14.03 -7.41 -1.62
C PHE A 154 -14.40 -7.17 -0.16
N LYS A 155 -13.82 -7.97 0.73
CA LYS A 155 -13.80 -7.75 2.18
C LYS A 155 -12.35 -7.72 2.66
N LEU A 156 -12.05 -6.88 3.63
CA LEU A 156 -10.78 -6.94 4.34
C LEU A 156 -10.74 -8.22 5.18
N LYS A 157 -9.58 -8.86 5.24
CA LYS A 157 -9.37 -10.01 6.12
C LYS A 157 -9.22 -9.49 7.54
N GLU A 158 -10.13 -9.87 8.42
CA GLU A 158 -10.00 -9.60 9.87
C GLU A 158 -8.77 -10.34 10.41
N ASN A 159 -7.95 -9.64 11.19
CA ASN A 159 -6.75 -10.19 11.83
C ASN A 159 -7.11 -10.89 13.14
#